data_d8934f237927911970044baf260489e4
#
_entry.id   d8934f237927911970044baf260489e4
#
_cell.length_a   1.000
_cell.length_b   1.000
_cell.length_c   1.000
_cell.angle_alpha   90.00
_cell.angle_beta   90.00
_cell.angle_gamma   90.00
#
_symmetry.space_group_name_H-M   'P 1'
#
loop_
_entity.id
_entity.type
_entity.pdbx_description
1 polymer ?
#
loop_
_entity_poly.entity_id
_entity_poly.type
_entity_poly.pdbx_seq_one_letter_code
_entity_poly.pdbx_strand_id
1 'polypeptide(L)'
;MLRSAMKQIARLAPIFLLLLLLAGCKRADETAIPVGIGVEPPAGALVLFDGTRESLDENWIYWEGPRFASSMPIKWQIVDDPVDEGTVLSSADPAAAGGLYGAADIVTQAEFRDHRAHVEFLVMEPGGNSGVYLQNRYEIQILDGDSTAHGMGAVINDAAAPYHAYNGTGQWNAYDIMFRAARFENGVLTEKPLVTVYFNGVKVHTNQEISQVYGGPNSGLDGGNDEGRGITDTPGGLKLQAEGHDVRYRNIWVLPLELDEPNTDF
;
A
#
# COMPACT_ATOMS: atom_id res chain seq x y z
N MET A 1 -36.24 29.58 -92.34
CA MET A 1 -36.00 28.17 -92.04
C MET A 1 -34.68 28.10 -91.27
N LEU A 2 -34.69 28.21 -89.95
CA LEU A 2 -33.49 28.00 -89.16
C LEU A 2 -33.91 27.24 -87.88
N ARG A 3 -33.34 26.04 -87.68
CA ARG A 3 -33.53 25.20 -86.52
C ARG A 3 -32.60 25.66 -85.42
N SER A 4 -33.18 26.01 -84.27
CA SER A 4 -32.49 26.30 -83.03
C SER A 4 -32.07 25.00 -82.36
N ALA A 5 -30.77 24.87 -82.03
CA ALA A 5 -30.24 23.80 -81.28
C ALA A 5 -30.11 24.23 -79.80
N MET A 6 -30.90 23.61 -78.94
CA MET A 6 -30.76 23.78 -77.46
C MET A 6 -29.62 22.95 -76.95
N LYS A 7 -28.64 23.64 -76.32
CA LYS A 7 -27.57 23.00 -75.58
C LYS A 7 -28.04 22.70 -74.14
N GLN A 8 -28.09 21.43 -73.74
CA GLN A 8 -28.25 21.01 -72.35
C GLN A 8 -26.95 21.20 -71.64
N ILE A 9 -26.97 22.00 -70.56
CA ILE A 9 -25.86 22.15 -69.63
C ILE A 9 -26.12 21.18 -68.48
N ALA A 10 -25.32 20.11 -68.36
CA ALA A 10 -25.32 19.19 -67.25
C ALA A 10 -24.64 19.88 -66.03
N ARG A 11 -25.39 20.08 -64.98
CA ARG A 11 -24.86 20.56 -63.69
C ARG A 11 -24.27 19.38 -62.92
N LEU A 12 -22.97 19.34 -62.79
CA LEU A 12 -22.24 18.45 -61.86
C LEU A 12 -22.37 19.04 -60.44
N ALA A 13 -23.02 18.32 -59.54
CA ALA A 13 -23.03 18.62 -58.13
C ALA A 13 -21.73 18.05 -57.48
N PRO A 14 -21.05 18.78 -56.62
CA PRO A 14 -19.92 18.23 -55.92
C PRO A 14 -20.39 17.32 -54.75
N ILE A 15 -19.97 16.07 -54.79
CA ILE A 15 -20.12 15.14 -53.67
C ILE A 15 -19.12 15.56 -52.58
N PHE A 16 -19.63 16.17 -51.50
CA PHE A 16 -18.85 16.38 -50.29
C PHE A 16 -18.71 15.04 -49.56
N LEU A 17 -17.53 14.43 -49.65
CA LEU A 17 -17.15 13.26 -48.86
C LEU A 17 -16.84 13.73 -47.42
N LEU A 18 -17.83 13.56 -46.53
CA LEU A 18 -17.65 13.82 -45.09
C LEU A 18 -16.81 12.69 -44.46
N LEU A 19 -15.50 12.90 -44.33
CA LEU A 19 -14.65 12.02 -43.55
C LEU A 19 -14.99 12.19 -42.05
N LEU A 20 -15.78 11.29 -41.52
CA LEU A 20 -15.93 11.12 -40.07
C LEU A 20 -14.58 10.58 -39.50
N LEU A 21 -13.78 11.46 -38.94
CA LEU A 21 -12.69 11.10 -38.06
C LEU A 21 -13.31 10.51 -36.78
N LEU A 22 -13.43 9.20 -36.71
CA LEU A 22 -13.65 8.47 -35.47
C LEU A 22 -12.37 8.62 -34.62
N ALA A 23 -12.34 9.68 -33.83
CA ALA A 23 -11.40 9.74 -32.70
C ALA A 23 -11.77 8.58 -31.75
N GLY A 24 -11.04 7.48 -31.89
CA GLY A 24 -11.10 6.38 -30.94
C GLY A 24 -10.62 6.89 -29.58
N CYS A 25 -11.54 7.38 -28.76
CA CYS A 25 -11.29 7.38 -27.32
C CYS A 25 -11.00 5.94 -26.94
N LYS A 26 -9.74 5.63 -26.65
CA LYS A 26 -9.44 4.44 -25.87
C LYS A 26 -10.25 4.59 -24.59
N ARG A 27 -11.30 3.79 -24.42
CA ARG A 27 -11.90 3.58 -23.11
C ARG A 27 -10.72 3.18 -22.21
N ALA A 28 -10.45 3.95 -21.16
CA ALA A 28 -9.70 3.44 -20.03
C ALA A 28 -10.39 2.12 -19.64
N ASP A 29 -9.59 1.12 -19.39
CA ASP A 29 -10.10 -0.18 -18.95
C ASP A 29 -10.84 0.09 -17.62
N GLU A 30 -12.17 0.10 -17.65
CA GLU A 30 -13.02 0.42 -16.49
C GLU A 30 -12.88 -0.61 -15.37
N THR A 31 -12.01 -1.61 -15.54
CA THR A 31 -11.78 -2.71 -14.60
C THR A 31 -10.46 -2.60 -13.84
N ALA A 32 -9.54 -1.73 -14.25
CA ALA A 32 -8.25 -1.60 -13.58
C ALA A 32 -8.42 -0.92 -12.21
N ILE A 33 -7.99 -1.61 -11.16
CA ILE A 33 -7.98 -1.08 -9.80
C ILE A 33 -6.88 0.01 -9.72
N PRO A 34 -7.21 1.26 -9.29
CA PRO A 34 -6.22 2.32 -9.23
C PRO A 34 -5.14 2.01 -8.19
N VAL A 35 -3.88 2.32 -8.53
CA VAL A 35 -2.70 2.13 -7.68
C VAL A 35 -1.75 3.33 -7.79
N GLY A 36 -0.97 3.59 -6.75
CA GLY A 36 0.03 4.66 -6.68
C GLY A 36 -0.39 5.83 -5.81
N ILE A 37 0.43 6.88 -5.81
CA ILE A 37 0.22 8.06 -4.97
C ILE A 37 -1.10 8.77 -5.33
N GLY A 38 -1.84 9.20 -4.31
CA GLY A 38 -3.10 9.93 -4.47
C GLY A 38 -4.31 9.05 -4.76
N VAL A 39 -4.20 7.73 -4.60
CA VAL A 39 -5.35 6.84 -4.78
C VAL A 39 -6.35 7.01 -3.64
N GLU A 40 -7.55 7.41 -3.99
CA GLU A 40 -8.65 7.60 -3.05
C GLU A 40 -9.16 6.25 -2.49
N PRO A 41 -9.61 6.23 -1.22
CA PRO A 41 -10.19 5.03 -0.64
C PRO A 41 -11.46 4.60 -1.40
N PRO A 42 -11.54 3.34 -1.85
CA PRO A 42 -12.73 2.83 -2.51
C PRO A 42 -13.91 2.68 -1.55
N ALA A 43 -15.12 2.52 -2.08
CA ALA A 43 -16.29 2.29 -1.27
C ALA A 43 -16.11 1.06 -0.37
N GLY A 44 -16.39 1.21 0.92
CA GLY A 44 -16.22 0.17 1.94
C GLY A 44 -14.84 0.12 2.59
N ALA A 45 -13.89 0.92 2.13
CA ALA A 45 -12.60 1.06 2.81
C ALA A 45 -12.76 1.80 4.15
N LEU A 46 -11.97 1.38 5.12
CA LEU A 46 -11.78 2.09 6.39
C LEU A 46 -10.61 3.07 6.20
N VAL A 47 -10.88 4.36 6.33
CA VAL A 47 -9.84 5.39 6.36
C VAL A 47 -9.22 5.37 7.75
N LEU A 48 -7.95 5.02 7.82
CA LEU A 48 -7.23 4.84 9.08
C LEU A 48 -6.49 6.10 9.51
N PHE A 49 -6.12 6.94 8.53
CA PHE A 49 -5.52 8.24 8.78
C PHE A 49 -5.86 9.21 7.65
N ASP A 50 -6.48 10.32 8.00
CA ASP A 50 -6.96 11.38 7.11
C ASP A 50 -6.21 12.72 7.28
N GLY A 51 -5.11 12.73 8.03
CA GLY A 51 -4.34 13.95 8.37
C GLY A 51 -4.71 14.53 9.74
N THR A 52 -5.71 14.02 10.44
CA THR A 52 -6.17 14.59 11.70
C THR A 52 -5.68 13.81 12.93
N ARG A 53 -5.57 14.52 14.06
CA ARG A 53 -5.30 13.90 15.36
C ARG A 53 -6.44 12.97 15.79
N GLU A 54 -7.66 13.33 15.45
CA GLU A 54 -8.85 12.55 15.77
C GLU A 54 -8.80 11.17 15.11
N SER A 55 -8.52 11.11 13.81
CA SER A 55 -8.40 9.82 13.10
C SER A 55 -7.25 8.96 13.63
N LEU A 56 -6.15 9.58 14.07
CA LEU A 56 -5.07 8.85 14.72
C LEU A 56 -5.51 8.22 16.04
N ASP A 57 -6.14 9.01 16.93
CA ASP A 57 -6.54 8.54 18.25
C ASP A 57 -7.70 7.52 18.20
N GLU A 58 -8.57 7.61 17.19
CA GLU A 58 -9.67 6.67 17.00
C GLU A 58 -9.25 5.33 16.43
N ASN A 59 -8.27 5.31 15.53
CA ASN A 59 -7.95 4.11 14.76
C ASN A 59 -6.71 3.37 15.25
N TRP A 60 -5.81 4.03 16.02
CA TRP A 60 -4.51 3.46 16.35
C TRP A 60 -4.27 3.39 17.84
N ILE A 61 -3.47 2.40 18.23
CA ILE A 61 -2.90 2.24 19.57
C ILE A 61 -1.40 1.93 19.43
N TYR A 62 -0.64 2.11 20.52
CA TYR A 62 0.69 1.54 20.53
C TYR A 62 0.60 0.02 20.49
N TRP A 63 1.49 -0.59 19.71
CA TRP A 63 1.61 -2.02 19.68
C TRP A 63 2.06 -2.57 21.04
N GLU A 64 1.28 -3.49 21.61
CA GLU A 64 1.59 -4.19 22.86
C GLU A 64 2.61 -5.30 22.63
N GLY A 65 3.80 -4.97 22.18
CA GLY A 65 4.89 -5.92 22.31
C GLY A 65 5.17 -6.25 23.78
N PRO A 66 6.01 -7.22 24.07
CA PRO A 66 6.26 -7.66 25.46
C PRO A 66 6.82 -6.58 26.40
N ARG A 67 6.98 -5.35 25.93
CA ARG A 67 7.65 -4.26 26.66
C ARG A 67 6.83 -2.97 26.75
N PHE A 68 5.61 -2.93 26.23
CA PHE A 68 4.90 -1.68 26.11
C PHE A 68 3.39 -1.83 26.36
N ALA A 69 2.81 -0.85 27.05
CA ALA A 69 1.38 -0.82 27.33
C ALA A 69 0.63 0.01 26.29
N SER A 70 -0.33 -0.59 25.62
CA SER A 70 -1.23 0.05 24.64
C SER A 70 -2.06 1.21 25.22
N SER A 71 -2.17 1.29 26.55
CA SER A 71 -2.95 2.31 27.25
C SER A 71 -2.36 3.73 27.21
N MET A 72 -1.15 3.91 26.68
CA MET A 72 -0.56 5.25 26.53
C MET A 72 -1.12 5.97 25.31
N PRO A 73 -1.42 7.27 25.41
CA PRO A 73 -1.75 8.07 24.23
C PRO A 73 -0.61 8.04 23.21
N ILE A 74 -0.95 7.86 21.92
CA ILE A 74 0.03 7.90 20.83
C ILE A 74 0.67 9.29 20.78
N LYS A 75 2.00 9.32 20.82
CA LYS A 75 2.79 10.56 20.76
C LYS A 75 3.39 10.84 19.40
N TRP A 76 3.13 10.01 18.40
CA TRP A 76 3.42 10.37 17.03
C TRP A 76 2.74 11.70 16.70
N GLN A 77 3.44 12.54 15.96
CA GLN A 77 3.05 13.93 15.76
C GLN A 77 2.30 14.10 14.44
N ILE A 78 1.33 15.01 14.45
CA ILE A 78 0.75 15.54 13.23
C ILE A 78 1.56 16.79 12.89
N VAL A 79 2.15 16.80 11.71
CA VAL A 79 3.03 17.87 11.23
C VAL A 79 2.61 18.33 9.84
N ASP A 80 3.08 19.50 9.42
CA ASP A 80 2.84 19.98 8.05
C ASP A 80 3.47 19.01 7.03
N ASP A 81 2.77 18.78 5.91
CA ASP A 81 3.33 18.01 4.79
C ASP A 81 4.52 18.79 4.19
N PRO A 82 5.73 18.19 4.09
CA PRO A 82 6.90 18.90 3.59
C PRO A 82 6.91 19.09 2.07
N VAL A 83 5.99 18.47 1.34
CA VAL A 83 5.93 18.47 -0.13
C VAL A 83 4.65 19.12 -0.64
N ASP A 84 3.51 18.74 -0.06
CA ASP A 84 2.18 19.17 -0.49
C ASP A 84 1.50 20.00 0.60
N GLU A 85 0.31 20.51 0.32
CA GLU A 85 -0.53 21.16 1.33
C GLU A 85 -1.16 20.10 2.27
N GLY A 86 -1.34 20.46 3.55
CA GLY A 86 -2.02 19.61 4.53
C GLY A 86 -1.10 19.12 5.65
N THR A 87 -1.56 18.10 6.34
CA THR A 87 -0.89 17.53 7.52
C THR A 87 -0.70 16.04 7.39
N VAL A 88 0.40 15.54 7.95
CA VAL A 88 0.85 14.16 7.85
C VAL A 88 1.29 13.63 9.21
N LEU A 89 1.31 12.32 9.36
CA LEU A 89 1.78 11.64 10.54
C LEU A 89 3.30 11.49 10.50
N SER A 90 3.99 11.78 11.61
CA SER A 90 5.45 11.60 11.75
C SER A 90 5.80 10.62 12.86
N SER A 91 6.70 9.68 12.54
CA SER A 91 7.26 8.68 13.47
C SER A 91 8.54 9.15 14.18
N ALA A 92 8.91 10.43 14.04
CA ALA A 92 10.24 10.96 14.38
C ALA A 92 10.63 10.92 15.87
N ASP A 93 9.70 10.63 16.79
CA ASP A 93 10.02 10.67 18.22
C ASP A 93 10.02 9.28 18.90
N PRO A 94 11.08 8.48 18.75
CA PRO A 94 11.18 7.20 19.45
C PRO A 94 11.33 7.38 20.98
N ALA A 95 11.81 8.53 21.44
CA ALA A 95 11.91 8.85 22.86
C ALA A 95 10.52 8.96 23.52
N ALA A 96 9.50 9.25 22.76
CA ALA A 96 8.12 9.29 23.22
C ALA A 96 7.66 7.97 23.85
N ALA A 97 8.17 6.84 23.37
CA ALA A 97 7.87 5.50 23.90
C ALA A 97 9.01 4.90 24.72
N GLY A 98 9.90 5.74 25.26
CA GLY A 98 11.03 5.30 26.10
C GLY A 98 12.30 4.92 25.32
N GLY A 99 12.38 5.22 24.03
CA GLY A 99 13.59 5.06 23.21
C GLY A 99 13.98 3.61 22.94
N LEU A 100 13.07 2.66 23.13
CA LEU A 100 13.34 1.26 22.87
C LEU A 100 12.91 0.91 21.42
N TYR A 101 13.76 0.17 20.72
CA TYR A 101 13.48 -0.38 19.41
C TYR A 101 12.11 -1.07 19.36
N GLY A 102 11.28 -0.72 18.39
CA GLY A 102 9.92 -1.24 18.21
C GLY A 102 8.93 -0.84 19.32
N ALA A 103 9.36 -0.11 20.35
CA ALA A 103 8.47 0.27 21.45
C ALA A 103 7.51 1.42 21.08
N ALA A 104 7.77 2.12 19.98
CA ALA A 104 6.94 3.21 19.47
C ALA A 104 6.10 2.81 18.26
N ASP A 105 6.11 1.54 17.85
CA ASP A 105 5.26 1.04 16.77
C ASP A 105 3.80 1.27 17.11
N ILE A 106 3.01 1.63 16.11
CA ILE A 106 1.57 1.78 16.24
C ILE A 106 0.85 0.74 15.40
N VAL A 107 -0.29 0.25 15.89
CA VAL A 107 -1.11 -0.75 15.22
C VAL A 107 -2.57 -0.31 15.24
N THR A 108 -3.31 -0.66 14.20
CA THR A 108 -4.74 -0.34 14.13
C THR A 108 -5.53 -1.12 15.19
N GLN A 109 -6.58 -0.50 15.73
CA GLN A 109 -7.55 -1.18 16.59
C GLN A 109 -8.42 -2.16 15.79
N ALA A 110 -8.70 -1.84 14.53
CA ALA A 110 -9.36 -2.75 13.61
C ALA A 110 -8.38 -3.86 13.17
N GLU A 111 -8.89 -5.07 13.08
CA GLU A 111 -8.14 -6.25 12.68
C GLU A 111 -8.65 -6.77 11.33
N PHE A 112 -7.74 -7.22 10.49
CA PHE A 112 -8.01 -7.65 9.12
C PHE A 112 -7.45 -9.05 8.89
N ARG A 113 -8.20 -9.85 8.12
CA ARG A 113 -7.74 -11.13 7.60
C ARG A 113 -7.24 -10.91 6.16
N ASP A 114 -8.10 -11.12 5.18
CA ASP A 114 -7.78 -10.76 3.79
C ASP A 114 -8.13 -9.29 3.57
N HIS A 115 -7.28 -8.54 2.91
CA HIS A 115 -7.54 -7.13 2.72
C HIS A 115 -6.72 -6.51 1.60
N ARG A 116 -7.18 -5.38 1.11
CA ARG A 116 -6.35 -4.45 0.36
C ARG A 116 -5.98 -3.29 1.28
N ALA A 117 -4.70 -2.95 1.34
CA ALA A 117 -4.19 -1.79 2.06
C ALA A 117 -3.55 -0.80 1.09
N HIS A 118 -3.68 0.48 1.41
CA HIS A 118 -2.94 1.56 0.78
C HIS A 118 -2.25 2.38 1.86
N VAL A 119 -0.97 2.69 1.65
CA VAL A 119 -0.17 3.48 2.59
C VAL A 119 0.75 4.39 1.78
N GLU A 120 0.60 5.70 1.95
CA GLU A 120 1.58 6.65 1.44
C GLU A 120 2.60 6.99 2.52
N PHE A 121 3.88 6.95 2.13
CA PHE A 121 4.98 7.25 3.05
C PHE A 121 6.06 8.12 2.39
N LEU A 122 6.81 8.83 3.22
CA LEU A 122 7.92 9.67 2.82
C LEU A 122 9.07 9.49 3.80
N VAL A 123 10.22 9.05 3.31
CA VAL A 123 11.45 8.94 4.08
C VAL A 123 12.14 10.30 4.08
N MET A 124 12.35 10.90 5.26
CA MET A 124 12.85 12.27 5.37
C MET A 124 14.37 12.38 5.23
N GLU A 125 15.10 11.32 5.53
CA GLU A 125 16.56 11.32 5.55
C GLU A 125 17.14 10.04 4.93
N PRO A 126 18.35 10.09 4.34
CA PRO A 126 19.01 8.89 3.83
C PRO A 126 19.21 7.83 4.91
N GLY A 127 18.95 6.58 4.55
CA GLY A 127 19.03 5.44 5.48
C GLY A 127 17.83 5.32 6.42
N GLY A 128 16.78 6.14 6.20
CA GLY A 128 15.57 6.07 7.02
C GLY A 128 14.91 4.70 6.93
N ASN A 129 14.44 4.20 8.09
CA ASN A 129 13.91 2.87 8.28
C ASN A 129 12.56 2.90 8.97
N SER A 130 11.64 2.11 8.44
CA SER A 130 10.31 1.81 8.96
C SER A 130 9.76 0.56 8.28
N GLY A 131 8.51 0.21 8.52
CA GLY A 131 7.84 -0.93 7.87
C GLY A 131 6.33 -0.86 7.98
N VAL A 132 5.65 -1.45 7.00
CA VAL A 132 4.21 -1.67 6.98
C VAL A 132 3.96 -3.15 7.23
N TYR A 133 3.33 -3.48 8.36
CA TYR A 133 3.09 -4.86 8.75
C TYR A 133 1.64 -5.26 8.55
N LEU A 134 1.44 -6.32 7.81
CA LEU A 134 0.14 -6.95 7.55
C LEU A 134 -0.16 -7.95 8.67
N GLN A 135 -1.40 -8.00 9.15
CA GLN A 135 -1.79 -8.81 10.31
C GLN A 135 -0.87 -8.63 11.53
N ASN A 136 -0.24 -7.43 11.67
CA ASN A 136 0.76 -7.16 12.72
C ASN A 136 1.96 -8.14 12.70
N ARG A 137 2.25 -8.80 11.59
CA ARG A 137 3.28 -9.86 11.46
C ARG A 137 4.18 -9.71 10.26
N TYR A 138 3.61 -9.52 9.07
CA TYR A 138 4.31 -9.68 7.79
C TYR A 138 4.68 -8.30 7.25
N GLU A 139 5.96 -8.06 7.13
CA GLU A 139 6.48 -6.74 6.80
C GLU A 139 6.69 -6.52 5.31
N ILE A 140 6.17 -5.40 4.83
CA ILE A 140 6.64 -4.76 3.60
C ILE A 140 7.57 -3.63 4.04
N GLN A 141 8.84 -3.81 3.73
CA GLN A 141 9.94 -3.01 4.28
C GLN A 141 9.99 -1.58 3.70
N ILE A 142 10.33 -0.63 4.56
CA ILE A 142 10.73 0.73 4.19
C ILE A 142 12.16 0.95 4.69
N LEU A 143 13.16 0.75 3.83
CA LEU A 143 14.55 0.97 4.18
C LEU A 143 15.29 1.62 3.01
N ASP A 144 15.61 2.90 3.16
CA ASP A 144 16.37 3.64 2.15
C ASP A 144 17.82 3.14 2.08
N GLY A 145 18.33 3.01 0.85
CA GLY A 145 19.71 2.61 0.57
C GLY A 145 19.94 1.09 0.50
N ASP A 146 18.94 0.26 0.75
CA ASP A 146 19.03 -1.20 0.61
C ASP A 146 18.11 -1.71 -0.51
N SER A 147 18.63 -2.57 -1.38
CA SER A 147 17.92 -3.20 -2.51
C SER A 147 17.90 -4.73 -2.44
N THR A 148 18.24 -5.28 -1.29
CA THR A 148 18.20 -6.73 -1.03
C THR A 148 16.80 -7.17 -0.60
N ALA A 149 16.64 -8.45 -0.29
CA ALA A 149 15.40 -8.95 0.33
C ALA A 149 15.14 -8.38 1.74
N HIS A 150 16.01 -7.53 2.24
CA HIS A 150 15.87 -6.79 3.50
C HIS A 150 15.61 -5.31 3.29
N GLY A 151 15.57 -4.84 2.05
CA GLY A 151 15.54 -3.44 1.66
C GLY A 151 14.17 -2.92 1.25
N MET A 152 14.21 -1.74 0.64
CA MET A 152 13.02 -0.98 0.24
C MET A 152 12.04 -1.80 -0.60
N GLY A 153 10.79 -1.91 -0.14
CA GLY A 153 9.71 -2.62 -0.84
C GLY A 153 9.78 -4.15 -0.75
N ALA A 154 10.76 -4.71 -0.05
CA ALA A 154 10.87 -6.15 0.11
C ALA A 154 9.70 -6.73 0.93
N VAL A 155 9.27 -7.94 0.57
CA VAL A 155 8.62 -8.85 1.53
C VAL A 155 9.78 -9.40 2.36
N ILE A 156 9.92 -8.90 3.58
CA ILE A 156 11.18 -8.99 4.33
C ILE A 156 11.75 -10.40 4.40
N ASN A 157 12.99 -10.55 3.95
CA ASN A 157 13.76 -11.79 3.84
C ASN A 157 13.16 -12.89 2.94
N ASP A 158 11.96 -12.69 2.38
CA ASP A 158 11.37 -13.62 1.40
C ASP A 158 11.67 -13.16 -0.04
N ALA A 159 11.46 -11.88 -0.36
CA ALA A 159 11.63 -11.39 -1.72
C ALA A 159 12.06 -9.92 -1.78
N ALA A 160 13.10 -9.63 -2.55
CA ALA A 160 13.51 -8.26 -2.85
C ALA A 160 12.56 -7.58 -3.84
N ALA A 161 12.35 -6.28 -3.70
CA ALA A 161 11.68 -5.45 -4.70
C ALA A 161 12.67 -4.75 -5.63
N PRO A 162 12.28 -4.42 -6.87
CA PRO A 162 13.07 -3.56 -7.74
C PRO A 162 13.22 -2.15 -7.16
N TYR A 163 14.43 -1.75 -6.79
CA TYR A 163 14.71 -0.47 -6.12
C TYR A 163 14.31 0.75 -6.96
N HIS A 164 14.27 0.64 -8.27
CA HIS A 164 13.85 1.72 -9.16
C HIS A 164 12.38 2.14 -9.02
N ALA A 165 11.57 1.36 -8.32
CA ALA A 165 10.21 1.74 -7.97
C ALA A 165 10.15 2.82 -6.88
N TYR A 166 11.22 3.02 -6.12
CA TYR A 166 11.35 4.02 -5.08
C TYR A 166 11.63 5.41 -5.66
N ASN A 167 10.85 6.41 -5.28
CA ASN A 167 10.99 7.79 -5.75
C ASN A 167 12.16 8.54 -5.09
N GLY A 168 12.71 7.98 -4.01
CA GLY A 168 13.83 8.57 -3.27
C GLY A 168 13.42 9.30 -1.99
N THR A 169 14.45 9.66 -1.22
CA THR A 169 14.32 10.42 0.02
C THR A 169 13.69 11.79 -0.25
N GLY A 170 12.80 12.25 0.62
CA GLY A 170 12.09 13.52 0.49
C GLY A 170 10.99 13.53 -0.57
N GLN A 171 10.63 12.37 -1.10
CA GLN A 171 9.54 12.20 -2.06
C GLN A 171 8.49 11.26 -1.50
N TRP A 172 7.21 11.55 -1.81
CA TRP A 172 6.14 10.63 -1.49
C TRP A 172 6.25 9.33 -2.27
N ASN A 173 5.89 8.26 -1.61
CA ASN A 173 5.84 6.90 -2.12
C ASN A 173 4.53 6.26 -1.69
N ALA A 174 4.07 5.25 -2.40
CA ALA A 174 2.85 4.52 -2.08
C ALA A 174 3.05 3.01 -2.22
N TYR A 175 2.58 2.28 -1.23
CA TYR A 175 2.30 0.85 -1.34
C TYR A 175 0.80 0.62 -1.52
N ASP A 176 0.42 -0.10 -2.56
CA ASP A 176 -0.88 -0.73 -2.72
C ASP A 176 -0.68 -2.24 -2.57
N ILE A 177 -1.31 -2.81 -1.57
CA ILE A 177 -1.05 -4.18 -1.14
C ILE A 177 -2.35 -4.98 -1.15
N MET A 178 -2.39 -6.09 -1.88
CA MET A 178 -3.43 -7.09 -1.73
C MET A 178 -2.85 -8.25 -0.92
N PHE A 179 -3.46 -8.52 0.22
CA PHE A 179 -3.00 -9.55 1.15
C PHE A 179 -4.09 -10.61 1.36
N ARG A 180 -3.70 -11.86 1.27
CA ARG A 180 -4.51 -13.02 1.63
C ARG A 180 -3.83 -13.77 2.76
N ALA A 181 -4.52 -13.89 3.88
CA ALA A 181 -4.03 -14.59 5.06
C ALA A 181 -3.83 -16.09 4.79
N ALA A 182 -3.04 -16.73 5.62
CA ALA A 182 -2.89 -18.19 5.60
C ALA A 182 -4.21 -18.91 5.73
N ARG A 183 -4.25 -20.17 5.30
CA ARG A 183 -5.38 -21.08 5.52
C ARG A 183 -4.91 -22.28 6.31
N PHE A 184 -5.76 -22.70 7.24
CA PHE A 184 -5.53 -23.84 8.09
C PHE A 184 -6.72 -24.79 8.02
N GLU A 185 -6.42 -26.09 7.97
CA GLU A 185 -7.41 -27.14 8.13
C GLU A 185 -7.04 -28.03 9.33
N ASN A 186 -7.95 -28.15 10.29
CA ASN A 186 -7.70 -28.89 11.53
C ASN A 186 -6.41 -28.51 12.27
N GLY A 187 -6.05 -27.20 12.22
CA GLY A 187 -4.84 -26.68 12.85
C GLY A 187 -3.55 -26.92 12.06
N VAL A 188 -3.64 -27.46 10.85
CA VAL A 188 -2.50 -27.64 9.94
C VAL A 188 -2.52 -26.56 8.87
N LEU A 189 -1.39 -25.88 8.65
CA LEU A 189 -1.22 -24.92 7.58
C LEU A 189 -1.39 -25.61 6.21
N THR A 190 -2.39 -25.20 5.44
CA THR A 190 -2.67 -25.73 4.09
C THR A 190 -2.24 -24.77 3.00
N GLU A 191 -2.33 -23.46 3.25
CA GLU A 191 -1.91 -22.43 2.31
C GLU A 191 -1.20 -21.32 3.07
N LYS A 192 -0.02 -20.93 2.58
CA LYS A 192 0.74 -19.81 3.13
C LYS A 192 0.05 -18.48 2.83
N PRO A 193 0.36 -17.41 3.60
CA PRO A 193 -0.08 -16.08 3.23
C PRO A 193 0.49 -15.68 1.87
N LEU A 194 -0.30 -14.94 1.09
CA LEU A 194 0.08 -14.41 -0.22
C LEU A 194 -0.01 -12.90 -0.22
N VAL A 195 0.89 -12.26 -0.93
CA VAL A 195 0.87 -10.82 -1.12
C VAL A 195 1.20 -10.42 -2.55
N THR A 196 0.43 -9.46 -3.08
CA THR A 196 0.77 -8.70 -4.29
C THR A 196 0.96 -7.26 -3.89
N VAL A 197 2.07 -6.66 -4.32
CA VAL A 197 2.43 -5.28 -3.98
C VAL A 197 2.68 -4.47 -5.23
N TYR A 198 2.02 -3.34 -5.34
CA TYR A 198 2.43 -2.25 -6.21
C TYR A 198 3.18 -1.21 -5.39
N PHE A 199 4.31 -0.80 -5.89
CA PHE A 199 5.12 0.27 -5.34
C PHE A 199 5.17 1.41 -6.36
N ASN A 200 4.59 2.56 -6.00
CA ASN A 200 4.42 3.72 -6.89
C ASN A 200 3.80 3.35 -8.25
N GLY A 201 2.81 2.46 -8.25
CA GLY A 201 2.15 1.98 -9.46
C GLY A 201 2.90 0.90 -10.24
N VAL A 202 4.12 0.53 -9.82
CA VAL A 202 4.89 -0.58 -10.39
C VAL A 202 4.61 -1.86 -9.61
N LYS A 203 4.12 -2.90 -10.27
CA LYS A 203 3.90 -4.20 -9.64
C LYS A 203 5.25 -4.85 -9.33
N VAL A 204 5.61 -4.92 -8.05
CA VAL A 204 6.91 -5.42 -7.58
C VAL A 204 6.86 -6.84 -7.04
N HIS A 205 5.71 -7.25 -6.52
CA HIS A 205 5.44 -8.62 -6.09
C HIS A 205 4.09 -9.08 -6.65
N THR A 206 3.98 -10.35 -7.02
CA THR A 206 2.74 -10.97 -7.50
C THR A 206 2.57 -12.34 -6.87
N ASN A 207 1.50 -12.54 -6.10
CA ASN A 207 1.24 -13.80 -5.40
C ASN A 207 2.48 -14.32 -4.65
N GLN A 208 3.26 -13.40 -4.07
CA GLN A 208 4.43 -13.77 -3.30
C GLN A 208 4.01 -14.49 -2.03
N GLU A 209 4.44 -15.73 -1.87
CA GLU A 209 4.27 -16.45 -0.59
C GLU A 209 5.13 -15.83 0.50
N ILE A 210 4.59 -15.77 1.71
CA ILE A 210 5.33 -15.41 2.92
C ILE A 210 5.65 -16.68 3.68
N SER A 211 6.94 -16.95 3.86
CA SER A 211 7.41 -18.23 4.41
C SER A 211 7.40 -18.26 5.92
N GLN A 212 7.58 -17.12 6.55
CA GLN A 212 7.68 -17.01 8.03
C GLN A 212 7.50 -15.57 8.49
N VAL A 213 7.36 -15.39 9.80
CA VAL A 213 7.41 -14.07 10.45
C VAL A 213 8.87 -13.72 10.74
N TYR A 214 9.32 -12.59 10.20
CA TYR A 214 10.67 -12.09 10.41
C TYR A 214 10.69 -10.86 11.33
N GLY A 215 11.82 -10.70 11.94
CA GLY A 215 12.30 -9.42 12.46
C GLY A 215 11.70 -8.93 13.75
N GLY A 216 12.57 -8.26 14.47
CA GLY A 216 12.29 -7.39 15.56
C GLY A 216 11.43 -7.94 16.68
N PRO A 217 10.62 -7.08 17.28
CA PRO A 217 9.77 -7.42 18.41
C PRO A 217 8.72 -8.49 18.13
N ASN A 218 8.28 -8.65 16.87
CA ASN A 218 7.24 -9.61 16.49
C ASN A 218 7.70 -11.06 16.58
N SER A 219 8.96 -11.33 16.33
CA SER A 219 9.49 -12.68 16.32
C SER A 219 9.34 -13.41 17.65
N GLY A 220 9.32 -12.66 18.77
CA GLY A 220 9.16 -13.23 20.10
C GLY A 220 7.72 -13.55 20.49
N LEU A 221 6.72 -13.00 19.81
CA LEU A 221 5.30 -13.21 20.13
C LEU A 221 4.77 -14.54 19.62
N ASP A 222 5.14 -14.91 18.40
CA ASP A 222 4.58 -16.04 17.70
C ASP A 222 5.56 -17.22 17.55
N GLY A 223 6.66 -17.20 18.29
CA GLY A 223 7.70 -18.21 18.20
C GLY A 223 8.70 -18.03 17.06
N GLY A 224 8.56 -16.96 16.30
CA GLY A 224 9.30 -16.24 15.41
C GLY A 224 10.18 -16.52 14.38
N ASN A 225 11.38 -16.70 14.17
CA ASN A 225 12.20 -16.67 12.96
C ASN A 225 12.43 -18.05 12.33
N ASP A 226 11.73 -19.06 12.78
CA ASP A 226 11.83 -20.40 12.20
C ASP A 226 10.75 -20.58 11.13
N GLU A 227 11.09 -21.26 10.07
CA GLU A 227 10.19 -21.52 8.95
C GLU A 227 8.80 -21.99 9.38
N GLY A 228 7.76 -21.29 8.94
CA GLY A 228 6.36 -21.57 9.26
C GLY A 228 5.91 -21.15 10.66
N ARG A 229 6.78 -20.65 11.52
CA ARG A 229 6.38 -20.15 12.83
C ARG A 229 5.78 -18.76 12.75
N GLY A 230 4.80 -18.49 13.60
CA GLY A 230 4.11 -17.21 13.64
C GLY A 230 3.12 -16.98 12.50
N ILE A 231 3.03 -17.87 11.52
CA ILE A 231 2.00 -17.84 10.50
C ILE A 231 0.65 -18.19 11.13
N THR A 232 -0.35 -17.37 10.86
CA THR A 232 -1.71 -17.55 11.40
C THR A 232 -2.76 -17.09 10.41
N ASP A 233 -3.98 -17.61 10.57
CA ASP A 233 -5.19 -17.12 9.89
C ASP A 233 -6.01 -16.17 10.78
N THR A 234 -5.56 -15.93 12.01
CA THR A 234 -6.20 -14.98 12.93
C THR A 234 -6.06 -13.56 12.39
N PRO A 235 -7.16 -12.78 12.31
CA PRO A 235 -7.06 -11.38 11.95
C PRO A 235 -6.06 -10.61 12.83
N GLY A 236 -5.45 -9.57 12.27
CA GLY A 236 -4.55 -8.68 13.01
C GLY A 236 -4.50 -7.30 12.38
N GLY A 237 -4.03 -6.32 13.13
CA GLY A 237 -3.99 -4.93 12.70
C GLY A 237 -2.96 -4.67 11.61
N LEU A 238 -3.14 -3.54 10.91
CA LEU A 238 -2.07 -2.92 10.15
C LEU A 238 -1.14 -2.21 11.13
N LYS A 239 0.18 -2.46 11.06
CA LYS A 239 1.14 -1.85 11.97
C LYS A 239 2.14 -0.99 11.19
N LEU A 240 2.50 0.15 11.76
CA LEU A 240 3.58 1.01 11.29
C LEU A 240 4.72 1.00 12.30
N GLN A 241 5.93 0.80 11.80
CA GLN A 241 7.12 0.69 12.64
C GLN A 241 7.75 2.05 12.91
N ALA A 242 8.32 2.22 14.11
CA ALA A 242 9.13 3.36 14.50
C ALA A 242 10.53 2.91 14.92
N GLU A 243 11.53 3.15 14.08
CA GLU A 243 12.91 2.77 14.31
C GLU A 243 13.85 3.92 14.62
N GLY A 244 13.30 5.06 15.06
CA GLY A 244 14.12 6.23 15.38
C GLY A 244 14.43 7.11 14.18
N HIS A 245 13.81 6.85 13.03
CA HIS A 245 13.92 7.63 11.82
C HIS A 245 12.64 8.45 11.57
N ASP A 246 12.77 9.64 10.98
CA ASP A 246 11.62 10.44 10.56
C ASP A 246 11.06 9.88 9.24
N VAL A 247 10.07 9.02 9.36
CA VAL A 247 9.24 8.58 8.23
C VAL A 247 7.86 9.17 8.40
N ARG A 248 7.36 9.82 7.34
CA ARG A 248 6.06 10.48 7.31
C ARG A 248 5.04 9.59 6.63
N TYR A 249 3.77 9.71 7.04
CA TYR A 249 2.67 8.90 6.50
C TYR A 249 1.45 9.76 6.25
N ARG A 250 0.71 9.43 5.18
CA ARG A 250 -0.59 10.01 4.84
C ARG A 250 -1.45 9.02 4.06
N ASN A 251 -2.70 9.33 3.82
CA ASN A 251 -3.61 8.55 2.98
C ASN A 251 -3.53 7.05 3.28
N ILE A 252 -3.83 6.68 4.54
CA ILE A 252 -3.79 5.29 4.99
C ILE A 252 -5.20 4.75 5.05
N TRP A 253 -5.48 3.70 4.28
CA TRP A 253 -6.78 3.03 4.32
C TRP A 253 -6.66 1.53 4.07
N VAL A 254 -7.65 0.78 4.54
CA VAL A 254 -7.76 -0.67 4.33
C VAL A 254 -9.18 -1.02 3.88
N LEU A 255 -9.28 -1.80 2.82
CA LEU A 255 -10.51 -2.43 2.36
C LEU A 255 -10.50 -3.90 2.78
N PRO A 256 -11.33 -4.31 3.76
CA PRO A 256 -11.48 -5.72 4.12
C PRO A 256 -12.02 -6.52 2.94
N LEU A 257 -11.51 -7.72 2.75
CA LEU A 257 -11.87 -8.62 1.65
C LEU A 257 -12.10 -10.05 2.17
N GLU A 258 -12.71 -10.86 1.31
CA GLU A 258 -12.75 -12.33 1.43
C GLU A 258 -12.21 -12.89 0.12
N LEU A 259 -11.03 -13.51 0.17
CA LEU A 259 -10.33 -14.07 -0.98
C LEU A 259 -10.38 -15.60 -0.92
N ASP A 260 -11.35 -16.20 -1.60
CA ASP A 260 -11.53 -17.66 -1.61
C ASP A 260 -10.37 -18.36 -2.33
N GLU A 261 -9.98 -17.83 -3.48
CA GLU A 261 -8.90 -18.39 -4.29
C GLU A 261 -7.52 -17.91 -3.82
N PRO A 262 -6.46 -18.75 -3.98
CA PRO A 262 -5.09 -18.36 -3.65
C PRO A 262 -4.50 -17.41 -4.69
N ASN A 263 -5.12 -16.27 -4.83
CA ASN A 263 -4.74 -15.23 -5.78
C ASN A 263 -4.93 -13.84 -5.16
N THR A 264 -3.86 -13.06 -5.17
CA THR A 264 -3.84 -11.65 -4.74
C THR A 264 -3.53 -10.71 -5.90
N ASP A 265 -3.40 -11.22 -7.12
CA ASP A 265 -3.14 -10.38 -8.29
C ASP A 265 -4.38 -9.53 -8.64
N PHE A 266 -4.17 -8.21 -8.91
CA PHE A 266 -5.25 -7.23 -9.14
C PHE A 266 -4.81 -6.11 -10.09
#